data_181819a8fe642ecd03f2f5e9a2acb011
#
_entry.id   181819a8fe642ecd03f2f5e9a2acb011
#
_cell.length_a   1.000
_cell.length_b   1.000
_cell.length_c   1.000
_cell.angle_alpha   90.00
_cell.angle_beta   90.00
_cell.angle_gamma   90.00
#
_symmetry.space_group_name_H-M   'P 1'
#
loop_
_entity.id
_entity.type
_entity.pdbx_description
1 polymer ?
#
loop_
_entity_poly.entity_id
_entity_poly.type
_entity_poly.pdbx_seq_one_letter_code
_entity_poly.pdbx_strand_id
1 'polypeptide(L)'
;MKKITVIGAGIVGIATASYLRRDGHDVTVVTQHAPGEYCSFGNAGMLNNGGCLPQCMPGVLWKVPGYLTDPLGPLVVRWPYLPKALPWMMRFLANANRKQAEHASKALYSLIRDTVATYEDLVLRAHCSDLVRRSGYLVAYESERSYRDDTLAWKMRRERGVSFEELDAAGVHALVPQLGPDYVRGVHVKDQGYVTNPERLVKSLAAQFQKDGGTILQRKVIGADIDDRGLRAIVTSTGRMPVETVVVCAGVHSGEIAKMLGEHAPIEAERGYHVTYSDPTLKLPMPVHVSDAKVFVTPMEMGVRVAGQAEFSGIYAEPNYQRAEVLETHMKRMFPTVRTVDSTRWMGRRPSMPDSLPVIGPSVKHRNAFYAFGHGHLGLCAGAPTGRLVADLVGGRRPPIDLAPFRIDRF
;
A
#
# COMPACT_ATOMS: atom_id res chain seq x y z
N MET A 1 20.67 -8.10 22.52
CA MET A 1 19.63 -8.96 21.92
C MET A 1 18.34 -8.70 22.67
N LYS A 2 17.21 -8.43 21.96
CA LYS A 2 15.87 -8.23 22.54
C LYS A 2 14.94 -9.29 22.00
N LYS A 3 13.89 -9.66 22.76
CA LYS A 3 12.78 -10.47 22.27
C LYS A 3 11.70 -9.56 21.70
N ILE A 4 11.39 -9.72 20.41
CA ILE A 4 10.49 -8.83 19.68
C ILE A 4 9.37 -9.63 19.07
N THR A 5 8.13 -9.20 19.32
CA THR A 5 6.93 -9.76 18.71
C THR A 5 6.41 -8.79 17.66
N VAL A 6 6.36 -9.23 16.40
CA VAL A 6 5.76 -8.48 15.28
C VAL A 6 4.36 -9.02 15.03
N ILE A 7 3.33 -8.18 15.09
CA ILE A 7 1.94 -8.59 14.85
C ILE A 7 1.55 -8.28 13.42
N GLY A 8 1.37 -9.31 12.60
CA GLY A 8 1.02 -9.23 11.18
C GLY A 8 2.14 -9.67 10.25
N ALA A 9 1.81 -10.54 9.28
CA ALA A 9 2.72 -11.11 8.28
C ALA A 9 2.44 -10.60 6.85
N GLY A 10 1.94 -9.38 6.70
CA GLY A 10 1.96 -8.65 5.45
C GLY A 10 3.37 -8.16 5.11
N ILE A 11 3.54 -7.52 3.96
CA ILE A 11 4.85 -7.03 3.51
C ILE A 11 5.55 -6.13 4.55
N VAL A 12 4.81 -5.25 5.23
CA VAL A 12 5.39 -4.36 6.25
C VAL A 12 5.91 -5.17 7.44
N GLY A 13 5.11 -6.14 7.94
CA GLY A 13 5.49 -6.96 9.09
C GLY A 13 6.65 -7.88 8.79
N ILE A 14 6.65 -8.56 7.64
CA ILE A 14 7.76 -9.46 7.25
C ILE A 14 9.04 -8.68 6.97
N ALA A 15 8.97 -7.52 6.29
CA ALA A 15 10.15 -6.67 6.10
C ALA A 15 10.71 -6.19 7.45
N THR A 16 9.83 -5.73 8.36
CA THR A 16 10.22 -5.34 9.72
C THR A 16 10.91 -6.49 10.47
N ALA A 17 10.30 -7.68 10.47
CA ALA A 17 10.84 -8.86 11.13
C ALA A 17 12.20 -9.26 10.55
N SER A 18 12.37 -9.18 9.22
CA SER A 18 13.63 -9.48 8.53
C SER A 18 14.75 -8.53 8.96
N TYR A 19 14.49 -7.20 8.99
CA TYR A 19 15.50 -6.24 9.44
C TYR A 19 15.83 -6.40 10.93
N LEU A 20 14.84 -6.59 11.80
CA LEU A 20 15.07 -6.85 13.23
C LEU A 20 15.87 -8.13 13.47
N ARG A 21 15.61 -9.19 12.72
CA ARG A 21 16.38 -10.44 12.80
C ARG A 21 17.82 -10.24 12.36
N ARG A 22 18.05 -9.48 11.30
CA ARG A 22 19.40 -9.09 10.83
C ARG A 22 20.19 -8.28 11.86
N ASP A 23 19.50 -7.49 12.68
CA ASP A 23 20.09 -6.74 13.79
C ASP A 23 20.41 -7.64 15.01
N GLY A 24 20.23 -8.96 14.92
CA GLY A 24 20.57 -9.95 15.95
C GLY A 24 19.50 -10.09 17.05
N HIS A 25 18.26 -9.63 16.82
CA HIS A 25 17.19 -9.81 17.79
C HIS A 25 16.51 -11.17 17.66
N ASP A 26 15.91 -11.66 18.76
CA ASP A 26 15.02 -12.83 18.75
C ASP A 26 13.61 -12.37 18.33
N VAL A 27 13.17 -12.75 17.13
CA VAL A 27 11.96 -12.19 16.50
C VAL A 27 10.92 -13.26 16.25
N THR A 28 9.71 -13.04 16.78
CA THR A 28 8.53 -13.87 16.54
C THR A 28 7.47 -13.02 15.82
N VAL A 29 7.00 -13.51 14.67
CA VAL A 29 5.83 -12.94 13.95
C VAL A 29 4.58 -13.68 14.39
N VAL A 30 3.57 -12.93 14.83
CA VAL A 30 2.24 -13.47 15.18
C VAL A 30 1.23 -12.96 14.13
N THR A 31 0.54 -13.89 13.47
CA THR A 31 -0.32 -13.54 12.33
C THR A 31 -1.58 -14.39 12.28
N GLN A 32 -2.69 -13.83 11.85
CA GLN A 32 -3.95 -14.56 11.69
C GLN A 32 -3.96 -15.43 10.41
N HIS A 33 -3.32 -14.95 9.34
CA HIS A 33 -3.26 -15.60 8.02
C HIS A 33 -1.82 -15.96 7.69
N ALA A 34 -1.60 -16.82 6.71
CA ALA A 34 -0.24 -17.11 6.24
C ALA A 34 0.41 -15.83 5.63
N PRO A 35 1.76 -15.78 5.59
CA PRO A 35 2.48 -14.64 5.06
C PRO A 35 2.03 -14.26 3.63
N GLY A 36 1.68 -12.99 3.44
CA GLY A 36 1.31 -12.45 2.14
C GLY A 36 -0.14 -12.63 1.70
N GLU A 37 -0.93 -13.46 2.37
CA GLU A 37 -2.29 -13.87 1.94
C GLU A 37 -3.40 -12.81 2.09
N TYR A 38 -3.10 -11.63 2.60
CA TYR A 38 -4.10 -10.57 2.75
C TYR A 38 -3.88 -9.45 1.71
N CYS A 39 -3.88 -8.18 2.11
CA CYS A 39 -3.71 -7.07 1.18
C CYS A 39 -2.42 -7.13 0.35
N SER A 40 -1.37 -7.82 0.83
CA SER A 40 -0.12 -7.97 0.05
C SER A 40 -0.30 -8.85 -1.18
N PHE A 41 -1.14 -9.89 -1.12
CA PHE A 41 -1.49 -10.74 -2.27
C PHE A 41 -1.99 -9.93 -3.47
N GLY A 42 -2.95 -9.04 -3.23
CA GLY A 42 -3.68 -8.33 -4.28
C GLY A 42 -3.11 -6.99 -4.68
N ASN A 43 -1.89 -6.65 -4.26
CA ASN A 43 -1.26 -5.39 -4.61
C ASN A 43 -1.00 -5.28 -6.12
N ALA A 44 -1.06 -4.04 -6.64
CA ALA A 44 -0.75 -3.74 -8.05
C ALA A 44 0.76 -3.84 -8.39
N GLY A 45 1.60 -4.18 -7.44
CA GLY A 45 3.02 -4.46 -7.64
C GLY A 45 3.94 -3.24 -7.70
N MET A 46 3.44 -2.01 -7.62
CA MET A 46 4.24 -0.82 -7.85
C MET A 46 5.28 -0.56 -6.76
N LEU A 47 6.54 -0.30 -7.17
CA LEU A 47 7.64 0.22 -6.36
C LEU A 47 8.04 1.57 -6.95
N ASN A 48 7.40 2.64 -6.49
CA ASN A 48 7.63 3.95 -7.09
C ASN A 48 7.67 5.10 -6.07
N ASN A 49 8.54 6.05 -6.28
CA ASN A 49 8.61 7.28 -5.49
C ASN A 49 7.62 8.35 -5.99
N GLY A 50 7.06 8.18 -7.19
CA GLY A 50 5.99 9.02 -7.73
C GLY A 50 4.65 8.87 -6.98
N GLY A 51 4.50 7.81 -6.15
CA GLY A 51 3.39 7.64 -5.21
C GLY A 51 3.42 8.59 -4.01
N CYS A 52 4.28 9.59 -4.00
CA CYS A 52 4.46 10.55 -2.89
C CYS A 52 3.33 11.57 -2.72
N LEU A 53 2.24 11.45 -3.43
CA LEU A 53 1.10 12.35 -3.27
C LEU A 53 0.03 11.74 -2.34
N PRO A 54 -0.57 12.54 -1.43
CA PRO A 54 -1.69 12.06 -0.63
C PRO A 54 -2.93 11.85 -1.50
N GLN A 55 -3.84 11.00 -1.07
CA GLN A 55 -5.14 10.83 -1.74
C GLN A 55 -6.04 12.06 -1.54
N CYS A 56 -5.90 12.75 -0.40
CA CYS A 56 -6.62 13.98 -0.07
C CYS A 56 -6.02 15.21 -0.77
N MET A 57 -5.92 15.17 -2.11
CA MET A 57 -5.46 16.32 -2.89
C MET A 57 -6.48 17.47 -2.91
N PRO A 58 -6.02 18.74 -3.02
CA PRO A 58 -6.90 19.88 -3.24
C PRO A 58 -7.83 19.65 -4.43
N GLY A 59 -9.10 20.00 -4.28
CA GLY A 59 -10.11 19.84 -5.33
C GLY A 59 -10.77 18.45 -5.39
N VAL A 60 -10.34 17.48 -4.57
CA VAL A 60 -10.97 16.14 -4.56
C VAL A 60 -12.46 16.21 -4.25
N LEU A 61 -12.89 17.13 -3.39
CA LEU A 61 -14.31 17.30 -3.03
C LEU A 61 -15.20 17.55 -4.26
N TRP A 62 -14.72 18.33 -5.23
CA TRP A 62 -15.45 18.64 -6.46
C TRP A 62 -15.51 17.45 -7.44
N LYS A 63 -14.59 16.50 -7.32
CA LYS A 63 -14.57 15.29 -8.15
C LYS A 63 -15.47 14.18 -7.57
N VAL A 64 -15.72 14.17 -6.26
CA VAL A 64 -16.48 13.11 -5.55
C VAL A 64 -17.88 12.90 -6.12
N PRO A 65 -18.72 13.93 -6.37
CA PRO A 65 -20.05 13.70 -6.94
C PRO A 65 -20.01 12.97 -8.28
N GLY A 66 -19.10 13.36 -9.19
CA GLY A 66 -18.89 12.66 -10.47
C GLY A 66 -18.47 11.20 -10.27
N TYR A 67 -17.58 10.92 -9.32
CA TYR A 67 -17.15 9.55 -9.04
C TYR A 67 -18.26 8.66 -8.46
N LEU A 68 -19.19 9.23 -7.69
CA LEU A 68 -20.30 8.47 -7.08
C LEU A 68 -21.46 8.24 -8.04
N THR A 69 -21.65 9.12 -9.02
CA THR A 69 -22.75 9.03 -10.00
C THR A 69 -22.36 8.25 -11.26
N ASP A 70 -21.08 8.09 -11.53
CA ASP A 70 -20.60 7.28 -12.65
C ASP A 70 -20.61 5.78 -12.27
N PRO A 71 -21.38 4.93 -12.96
CA PRO A 71 -21.39 3.48 -12.71
C PRO A 71 -20.01 2.82 -12.86
N LEU A 72 -19.14 3.38 -13.70
CA LEU A 72 -17.75 2.96 -13.91
C LEU A 72 -16.76 3.74 -13.04
N GLY A 73 -17.26 4.65 -12.21
CA GLY A 73 -16.44 5.52 -11.36
C GLY A 73 -15.58 4.73 -10.37
N PRO A 74 -14.45 5.32 -9.96
CA PRO A 74 -13.48 4.65 -9.08
C PRO A 74 -13.92 4.57 -7.62
N LEU A 75 -14.97 5.28 -7.21
CA LEU A 75 -15.38 5.44 -5.81
C LEU A 75 -16.80 4.95 -5.57
N VAL A 76 -16.96 4.13 -4.53
CA VAL A 76 -18.28 3.70 -4.04
C VAL A 76 -18.33 3.80 -2.52
N VAL A 77 -19.46 4.31 -2.01
CA VAL A 77 -19.78 4.28 -0.59
C VAL A 77 -21.07 3.48 -0.40
N ARG A 78 -21.01 2.45 0.44
CA ARG A 78 -22.21 1.69 0.79
C ARG A 78 -23.08 2.54 1.74
N TRP A 79 -24.24 2.96 1.28
CA TRP A 79 -25.12 3.91 1.99
C TRP A 79 -25.39 3.55 3.47
N PRO A 80 -25.71 2.30 3.84
CA PRO A 80 -25.88 1.93 5.25
C PRO A 80 -24.61 2.06 6.11
N TYR A 81 -23.41 2.12 5.47
CA TYR A 81 -22.14 2.31 6.15
C TYR A 81 -21.73 3.78 6.28
N LEU A 82 -22.33 4.66 5.49
CA LEU A 82 -21.99 6.08 5.46
C LEU A 82 -21.93 6.76 6.83
N PRO A 83 -22.89 6.55 7.77
CA PRO A 83 -22.81 7.16 9.10
C PRO A 83 -21.56 6.77 9.88
N LYS A 84 -21.04 5.55 9.69
CA LYS A 84 -19.80 5.07 10.34
C LYS A 84 -18.55 5.64 9.66
N ALA A 85 -18.57 5.78 8.33
CA ALA A 85 -17.45 6.34 7.56
C ALA A 85 -17.36 7.88 7.66
N LEU A 86 -18.47 8.56 7.97
CA LEU A 86 -18.56 10.01 7.94
C LEU A 86 -17.50 10.74 8.79
N PRO A 87 -17.20 10.34 10.04
CA PRO A 87 -16.15 11.00 10.83
C PRO A 87 -14.77 10.91 10.18
N TRP A 88 -14.45 9.78 9.54
CA TRP A 88 -13.22 9.60 8.78
C TRP A 88 -13.23 10.47 7.52
N MET A 89 -14.33 10.48 6.78
CA MET A 89 -14.48 11.28 5.55
C MET A 89 -14.34 12.78 5.84
N MET A 90 -14.90 13.27 6.94
CA MET A 90 -14.74 14.67 7.36
C MET A 90 -13.27 15.01 7.64
N ARG A 91 -12.54 14.14 8.33
CA ARG A 91 -11.09 14.31 8.55
C ARG A 91 -10.31 14.27 7.23
N PHE A 92 -10.69 13.38 6.31
CA PHE A 92 -10.07 13.29 4.97
C PHE A 92 -10.27 14.61 4.20
N LEU A 93 -11.48 15.16 4.19
CA LEU A 93 -11.78 16.43 3.53
C LEU A 93 -11.08 17.61 4.20
N ALA A 94 -10.94 17.63 5.53
CA ALA A 94 -10.18 18.65 6.25
C ALA A 94 -8.70 18.67 5.85
N ASN A 95 -8.14 17.52 5.45
CA ASN A 95 -6.77 17.40 4.93
C ASN A 95 -6.67 17.73 3.43
N ALA A 96 -7.78 17.87 2.70
CA ALA A 96 -7.80 18.11 1.24
C ALA A 96 -7.50 19.57 0.87
N ASN A 97 -6.44 20.12 1.40
CA ASN A 97 -5.96 21.47 1.12
C ASN A 97 -4.47 21.48 0.73
N ARG A 98 -4.01 22.57 0.11
CA ARG A 98 -2.66 22.66 -0.44
C ARG A 98 -1.57 22.48 0.62
N LYS A 99 -1.72 23.11 1.80
CA LYS A 99 -0.74 23.06 2.87
C LYS A 99 -0.54 21.61 3.37
N GLN A 100 -1.64 20.89 3.61
CA GLN A 100 -1.61 19.50 4.05
C GLN A 100 -1.11 18.57 2.94
N ALA A 101 -1.51 18.80 1.69
CA ALA A 101 -1.01 18.02 0.56
C ALA A 101 0.51 18.17 0.38
N GLU A 102 1.06 19.37 0.50
CA GLU A 102 2.51 19.61 0.45
C GLU A 102 3.25 18.95 1.63
N HIS A 103 2.69 19.06 2.85
CA HIS A 103 3.24 18.42 4.05
C HIS A 103 3.27 16.90 3.88
N ALA A 104 2.14 16.29 3.54
CA ALA A 104 2.02 14.85 3.35
C ALA A 104 2.92 14.35 2.20
N SER A 105 2.98 15.09 1.09
CA SER A 105 3.85 14.75 -0.04
C SER A 105 5.34 14.73 0.35
N LYS A 106 5.82 15.69 1.16
CA LYS A 106 7.21 15.70 1.65
C LYS A 106 7.50 14.48 2.52
N ALA A 107 6.60 14.18 3.45
CA ALA A 107 6.73 13.04 4.35
C ALA A 107 6.70 11.71 3.55
N LEU A 108 5.71 11.52 2.66
CA LEU A 108 5.63 10.32 1.84
C LEU A 108 6.87 10.15 0.97
N TYR A 109 7.35 11.22 0.31
CA TYR A 109 8.55 11.14 -0.51
C TYR A 109 9.79 10.73 0.32
N SER A 110 9.96 11.31 1.52
CA SER A 110 11.08 10.92 2.39
C SER A 110 11.04 9.43 2.76
N LEU A 111 9.83 8.85 2.89
CA LEU A 111 9.64 7.44 3.19
C LEU A 111 9.92 6.52 2.01
N ILE A 112 9.48 6.90 0.78
CA ILE A 112 9.48 5.98 -0.37
C ILE A 112 10.52 6.30 -1.45
N ARG A 113 11.32 7.37 -1.31
CA ARG A 113 12.28 7.79 -2.35
C ARG A 113 13.26 6.68 -2.77
N ASP A 114 13.68 5.85 -1.81
CA ASP A 114 14.67 4.79 -2.01
C ASP A 114 14.04 3.38 -2.01
N THR A 115 12.73 3.29 -2.36
CA THR A 115 11.96 2.03 -2.23
C THR A 115 12.60 0.88 -3.01
N VAL A 116 12.98 1.08 -4.26
CA VAL A 116 13.56 0.02 -5.11
C VAL A 116 14.86 -0.49 -4.52
N ALA A 117 15.78 0.41 -4.16
CA ALA A 117 17.07 0.05 -3.55
C ALA A 117 16.91 -0.68 -2.22
N THR A 118 15.89 -0.28 -1.41
CA THR A 118 15.62 -0.95 -0.14
C THR A 118 15.09 -2.37 -0.33
N TYR A 119 14.32 -2.61 -1.40
CA TYR A 119 13.87 -3.96 -1.75
C TYR A 119 14.99 -4.84 -2.30
N GLU A 120 15.92 -4.28 -3.08
CA GLU A 120 17.02 -5.06 -3.67
C GLU A 120 17.83 -5.84 -2.63
N ASP A 121 18.14 -5.21 -1.49
CA ASP A 121 18.83 -5.87 -0.39
C ASP A 121 18.03 -7.04 0.21
N LEU A 122 16.72 -6.88 0.36
CA LEU A 122 15.85 -7.94 0.89
C LEU A 122 15.68 -9.10 -0.10
N VAL A 123 15.42 -8.80 -1.39
CA VAL A 123 15.16 -9.83 -2.40
C VAL A 123 16.42 -10.61 -2.77
N LEU A 124 17.59 -9.97 -2.73
CA LEU A 124 18.86 -10.64 -2.94
C LEU A 124 19.10 -11.72 -1.88
N ARG A 125 18.89 -11.39 -0.61
CA ARG A 125 19.03 -12.34 0.50
C ARG A 125 18.00 -13.46 0.48
N ALA A 126 16.79 -13.16 0.04
CA ALA A 126 15.69 -14.12 -0.07
C ALA A 126 15.71 -14.91 -1.38
N HIS A 127 16.75 -14.75 -2.21
CA HIS A 127 16.91 -15.41 -3.52
C HIS A 127 15.68 -15.24 -4.43
N CYS A 128 15.06 -14.03 -4.44
CA CYS A 128 13.90 -13.71 -5.25
C CYS A 128 14.03 -12.37 -6.01
N SER A 129 15.25 -12.03 -6.42
CA SER A 129 15.55 -10.81 -7.18
C SER A 129 14.85 -10.78 -8.54
N ASP A 130 14.48 -11.94 -9.09
CA ASP A 130 13.69 -12.09 -10.30
C ASP A 130 12.28 -11.46 -10.21
N LEU A 131 11.79 -11.23 -8.99
CA LEU A 131 10.49 -10.62 -8.75
C LEU A 131 10.46 -9.09 -8.94
N VAL A 132 11.60 -8.42 -8.82
CA VAL A 132 11.69 -6.96 -8.95
C VAL A 132 12.16 -6.59 -10.36
N ARG A 133 11.33 -5.83 -11.06
CA ARG A 133 11.63 -5.32 -12.41
C ARG A 133 11.79 -3.82 -12.36
N ARG A 134 12.84 -3.30 -13.01
CA ARG A 134 13.07 -1.87 -13.23
C ARG A 134 12.69 -1.52 -14.66
N SER A 135 11.52 -0.90 -14.84
CA SER A 135 11.03 -0.54 -16.17
C SER A 135 10.47 0.89 -16.23
N GLY A 136 10.35 1.56 -15.09
CA GLY A 136 9.47 2.71 -14.99
C GLY A 136 7.98 2.30 -15.11
N TYR A 137 7.13 3.29 -15.32
CA TYR A 137 5.70 3.09 -15.62
C TYR A 137 5.15 4.25 -16.45
N LEU A 138 4.13 3.98 -17.23
CA LEU A 138 3.42 4.98 -18.02
C LEU A 138 2.17 5.46 -17.24
N VAL A 139 1.95 6.77 -17.17
CA VAL A 139 0.65 7.36 -16.84
C VAL A 139 0.02 7.85 -18.13
N ALA A 140 -1.13 7.30 -18.50
CA ALA A 140 -1.84 7.61 -19.74
C ALA A 140 -3.11 8.42 -19.47
N TYR A 141 -3.43 9.34 -20.38
CA TYR A 141 -4.56 10.25 -20.34
C TYR A 141 -5.35 10.20 -21.64
N GLU A 142 -6.69 10.16 -21.51
CA GLU A 142 -7.62 10.16 -22.66
C GLU A 142 -7.81 11.55 -23.28
N SER A 143 -7.41 12.62 -22.59
CA SER A 143 -7.56 13.99 -23.09
C SER A 143 -6.49 14.94 -22.55
N GLU A 144 -6.24 16.02 -23.31
CA GLU A 144 -5.43 17.15 -22.84
C GLU A 144 -6.00 17.81 -21.58
N ARG A 145 -7.32 17.75 -21.39
CA ARG A 145 -7.99 18.29 -20.22
C ARG A 145 -7.63 17.48 -18.97
N SER A 146 -7.77 16.16 -19.03
CA SER A 146 -7.46 15.29 -17.89
C SER A 146 -5.96 15.37 -17.48
N TYR A 147 -5.07 15.52 -18.47
CA TYR A 147 -3.67 15.81 -18.20
C TYR A 147 -3.47 17.15 -17.47
N ARG A 148 -4.11 18.24 -17.95
CA ARG A 148 -4.04 19.55 -17.29
C ARG A 148 -4.63 19.56 -15.88
N ASP A 149 -5.67 18.78 -15.63
CA ASP A 149 -6.27 18.64 -14.30
C ASP A 149 -5.29 18.02 -13.28
N ASP A 150 -4.27 17.29 -13.73
CA ASP A 150 -3.21 16.71 -12.89
C ASP A 150 -1.93 17.59 -12.83
N THR A 151 -1.94 18.80 -13.37
CA THR A 151 -0.75 19.70 -13.41
C THR A 151 -0.16 19.96 -12.02
N LEU A 152 -1.01 20.21 -11.00
CA LEU A 152 -0.53 20.38 -9.62
C LEU A 152 0.18 19.14 -9.12
N ALA A 153 -0.36 17.95 -9.40
CA ALA A 153 0.21 16.68 -8.99
C ALA A 153 1.59 16.45 -9.63
N TRP A 154 1.75 16.77 -10.92
CA TRP A 154 3.04 16.66 -11.62
C TRP A 154 4.04 17.69 -11.14
N LYS A 155 3.60 18.94 -10.91
CA LYS A 155 4.43 19.98 -10.29
C LYS A 155 5.00 19.50 -8.95
N MET A 156 4.17 18.98 -8.06
CA MET A 156 4.61 18.48 -6.75
C MET A 156 5.59 17.33 -6.89
N ARG A 157 5.39 16.38 -7.81
CA ARG A 157 6.35 15.29 -8.08
C ARG A 157 7.70 15.83 -8.55
N ARG A 158 7.69 16.79 -9.48
CA ARG A 158 8.94 17.44 -9.96
C ARG A 158 9.67 18.15 -8.83
N GLU A 159 8.97 18.86 -7.95
CA GLU A 159 9.54 19.51 -6.76
C GLU A 159 10.12 18.51 -5.75
N ARG A 160 9.68 17.25 -5.76
CA ARG A 160 10.25 16.15 -4.96
C ARG A 160 11.42 15.45 -5.64
N GLY A 161 11.77 15.82 -6.87
CA GLY A 161 12.86 15.19 -7.62
C GLY A 161 12.48 13.92 -8.35
N VAL A 162 11.16 13.66 -8.54
CA VAL A 162 10.71 12.52 -9.38
C VAL A 162 11.04 12.81 -10.83
N SER A 163 11.83 11.93 -11.46
CA SER A 163 12.21 12.03 -12.86
C SER A 163 11.12 11.47 -13.76
N PHE A 164 10.66 12.25 -14.72
CA PHE A 164 9.66 11.83 -15.70
C PHE A 164 9.77 12.59 -17.02
N GLU A 165 9.22 12.02 -18.07
CA GLU A 165 9.12 12.57 -19.42
C GLU A 165 7.67 12.68 -19.85
N GLU A 166 7.31 13.83 -20.40
CA GLU A 166 5.98 14.06 -20.95
C GLU A 166 5.92 13.58 -22.40
N LEU A 167 4.87 12.86 -22.77
CA LEU A 167 4.71 12.22 -24.05
C LEU A 167 3.44 12.69 -24.75
N ASP A 168 3.51 12.84 -26.06
CA ASP A 168 2.36 12.94 -26.94
C ASP A 168 1.78 11.57 -27.27
N ALA A 169 0.74 11.51 -28.10
CA ALA A 169 0.10 10.28 -28.51
C ALA A 169 1.10 9.28 -29.16
N ALA A 170 2.01 9.78 -30.02
CA ALA A 170 2.99 8.95 -30.69
C ALA A 170 3.95 8.31 -29.68
N GLY A 171 4.43 9.07 -28.70
CA GLY A 171 5.28 8.59 -27.62
C GLY A 171 4.58 7.57 -26.72
N VAL A 172 3.28 7.77 -26.41
CA VAL A 172 2.47 6.80 -25.65
C VAL A 172 2.39 5.47 -26.38
N HIS A 173 2.04 5.48 -27.67
CA HIS A 173 1.87 4.26 -28.45
C HIS A 173 3.21 3.61 -28.82
N ALA A 174 4.31 4.38 -28.91
CA ALA A 174 5.65 3.81 -29.04
C ALA A 174 6.05 2.99 -27.81
N LEU A 175 5.70 3.45 -26.59
CA LEU A 175 5.98 2.72 -25.35
C LEU A 175 5.03 1.54 -25.11
N VAL A 176 3.73 1.70 -25.41
CA VAL A 176 2.71 0.68 -25.18
C VAL A 176 1.84 0.54 -26.44
N PRO A 177 2.31 -0.20 -27.47
CA PRO A 177 1.65 -0.27 -28.78
C PRO A 177 0.23 -0.85 -28.78
N GLN A 178 -0.12 -1.67 -27.78
CA GLN A 178 -1.42 -2.30 -27.65
C GLN A 178 -2.45 -1.44 -26.90
N LEU A 179 -2.04 -0.26 -26.37
CA LEU A 179 -2.96 0.68 -25.73
C LEU A 179 -3.92 1.26 -26.77
N GLY A 180 -5.20 1.42 -26.40
CA GLY A 180 -6.23 1.94 -27.31
C GLY A 180 -5.90 3.34 -27.87
N PRO A 181 -6.46 3.70 -29.03
CA PRO A 181 -6.10 4.94 -29.73
C PRO A 181 -6.54 6.22 -29.00
N ASP A 182 -7.41 6.12 -28.01
CA ASP A 182 -7.99 7.27 -27.32
C ASP A 182 -6.99 7.95 -26.35
N TYR A 183 -5.82 7.33 -26.10
CA TYR A 183 -4.80 7.87 -25.19
C TYR A 183 -3.88 8.86 -25.93
N VAL A 184 -4.13 10.15 -25.73
CA VAL A 184 -3.50 11.22 -26.48
C VAL A 184 -2.31 11.89 -25.78
N ARG A 185 -2.17 11.67 -24.49
CA ARG A 185 -1.07 12.19 -23.66
C ARG A 185 -0.58 11.14 -22.68
N GLY A 186 0.70 11.24 -22.33
CA GLY A 186 1.29 10.35 -21.32
C GLY A 186 2.40 11.01 -20.53
N VAL A 187 2.74 10.38 -19.41
CA VAL A 187 3.92 10.71 -18.62
C VAL A 187 4.64 9.40 -18.30
N HIS A 188 5.85 9.26 -18.79
CA HIS A 188 6.74 8.14 -18.48
C HIS A 188 7.58 8.48 -17.25
N VAL A 189 7.30 7.82 -16.13
CA VAL A 189 8.08 7.95 -14.89
C VAL A 189 9.18 6.92 -14.93
N LYS A 190 10.42 7.39 -15.12
CA LYS A 190 11.62 6.56 -15.24
C LYS A 190 12.15 6.13 -13.87
N ASP A 191 13.14 5.25 -13.87
CA ASP A 191 13.90 4.82 -12.67
C ASP A 191 13.04 4.22 -11.54
N GLN A 192 11.88 3.70 -11.88
CA GLN A 192 10.97 3.03 -10.97
C GLN A 192 10.90 1.53 -11.26
N GLY A 193 10.28 0.79 -10.33
CA GLY A 193 10.14 -0.64 -10.48
C GLY A 193 8.73 -1.14 -10.14
N TYR A 194 8.59 -2.43 -10.31
CA TYR A 194 7.41 -3.16 -9.86
C TYR A 194 7.78 -4.59 -9.47
N VAL A 195 6.92 -5.21 -8.70
CA VAL A 195 7.01 -6.62 -8.28
C VAL A 195 6.07 -7.44 -9.14
N THR A 196 6.60 -8.45 -9.81
CA THR A 196 5.83 -9.32 -10.70
C THR A 196 4.89 -10.27 -9.94
N ASN A 197 5.17 -10.58 -8.68
CA ASN A 197 4.32 -11.39 -7.81
C ASN A 197 4.46 -10.96 -6.35
N PRO A 198 3.59 -10.06 -5.86
CA PRO A 198 3.66 -9.56 -4.48
C PRO A 198 3.46 -10.64 -3.41
N GLU A 199 2.66 -11.68 -3.69
CA GLU A 199 2.49 -12.80 -2.76
C GLU A 199 3.78 -13.62 -2.62
N ARG A 200 4.37 -14.04 -3.76
CA ARG A 200 5.63 -14.80 -3.78
C ARG A 200 6.76 -14.01 -3.12
N LEU A 201 6.79 -12.68 -3.31
CA LEU A 201 7.73 -11.82 -2.62
C LEU A 201 7.62 -11.98 -1.10
N VAL A 202 6.42 -11.79 -0.53
CA VAL A 202 6.24 -11.87 0.92
C VAL A 202 6.54 -13.28 1.45
N LYS A 203 6.12 -14.32 0.74
CA LYS A 203 6.40 -15.72 1.09
C LYS A 203 7.91 -16.04 1.05
N SER A 204 8.63 -15.53 0.05
CA SER A 204 10.09 -15.71 -0.04
C SER A 204 10.82 -15.00 1.09
N LEU A 205 10.44 -13.76 1.40
CA LEU A 205 11.00 -13.03 2.54
C LEU A 205 10.69 -13.72 3.88
N ALA A 206 9.49 -14.26 4.05
CA ALA A 206 9.09 -14.99 5.24
C ALA A 206 9.89 -16.31 5.40
N ALA A 207 10.08 -17.04 4.32
CA ALA A 207 10.91 -18.25 4.32
C ALA A 207 12.37 -17.95 4.67
N GLN A 208 12.93 -16.85 4.13
CA GLN A 208 14.27 -16.42 4.49
C GLN A 208 14.36 -15.99 5.96
N PHE A 209 13.38 -15.24 6.46
CA PHE A 209 13.28 -14.85 7.86
C PHE A 209 13.31 -16.09 8.80
N GLN A 210 12.58 -17.16 8.44
CA GLN A 210 12.61 -18.41 9.22
C GLN A 210 13.96 -19.14 9.12
N LYS A 211 14.61 -19.18 7.95
CA LYS A 211 15.98 -19.72 7.79
C LYS A 211 16.99 -18.96 8.63
N ASP A 212 16.82 -17.65 8.78
CA ASP A 212 17.66 -16.82 9.63
C ASP A 212 17.37 -17.02 11.14
N GLY A 213 16.46 -17.96 11.50
CA GLY A 213 16.11 -18.32 12.87
C GLY A 213 14.96 -17.50 13.46
N GLY A 214 14.17 -16.83 12.65
CA GLY A 214 12.91 -16.20 13.06
C GLY A 214 11.77 -17.20 13.20
N THR A 215 10.78 -16.89 14.03
CA THR A 215 9.61 -17.74 14.26
C THR A 215 8.33 -17.08 13.71
N ILE A 216 7.46 -17.87 13.06
CA ILE A 216 6.12 -17.42 12.63
C ILE A 216 5.08 -18.27 13.32
N LEU A 217 4.15 -17.64 14.06
CA LEU A 217 3.05 -18.28 14.75
C LEU A 217 1.72 -17.83 14.16
N GLN A 218 0.95 -18.79 13.65
CA GLN A 218 -0.38 -18.48 13.12
C GLN A 218 -1.40 -18.44 14.26
N ARG A 219 -1.64 -17.23 14.78
CA ARG A 219 -2.55 -16.94 15.90
C ARG A 219 -3.21 -15.57 15.69
N LYS A 220 -4.48 -15.45 16.05
CA LYS A 220 -5.17 -14.14 16.07
C LYS A 220 -4.91 -13.45 17.41
N VAL A 221 -4.44 -12.20 17.38
CA VAL A 221 -4.38 -11.34 18.57
C VAL A 221 -5.79 -10.80 18.86
N ILE A 222 -6.25 -11.00 20.10
CA ILE A 222 -7.63 -10.65 20.54
C ILE A 222 -7.64 -9.75 21.78
N GLY A 223 -6.47 -9.47 22.38
CA GLY A 223 -6.35 -8.61 23.54
C GLY A 223 -4.92 -8.30 23.89
N ALA A 224 -4.76 -7.46 24.90
CA ALA A 224 -3.48 -7.08 25.49
C ALA A 224 -3.60 -7.12 27.02
N ASP A 225 -2.51 -7.53 27.67
CA ASP A 225 -2.36 -7.55 29.12
C ASP A 225 -1.36 -6.45 29.51
N ILE A 226 -1.85 -5.45 30.22
CA ILE A 226 -1.15 -4.21 30.52
C ILE A 226 -1.18 -4.02 32.06
N ASP A 227 -0.04 -3.70 32.64
CA ASP A 227 0.08 -3.27 34.03
C ASP A 227 0.75 -1.90 34.15
N ASP A 228 1.06 -1.46 35.35
CA ASP A 228 1.71 -0.16 35.63
C ASP A 228 3.08 -0.01 34.98
N ARG A 229 3.68 -1.11 34.54
CA ARG A 229 5.00 -1.15 33.87
C ARG A 229 4.88 -1.18 32.34
N GLY A 230 3.65 -1.21 31.79
CA GLY A 230 3.34 -1.20 30.38
C GLY A 230 2.81 -2.55 29.84
N LEU A 231 2.99 -2.80 28.54
CA LEU A 231 2.51 -4.00 27.87
C LEU A 231 3.33 -5.24 28.29
N ARG A 232 2.65 -6.24 28.90
CA ARG A 232 3.26 -7.46 29.45
C ARG A 232 3.04 -8.69 28.58
N ALA A 233 1.87 -8.77 27.96
CA ALA A 233 1.54 -9.88 27.09
C ALA A 233 0.51 -9.45 26.04
N ILE A 234 0.48 -10.18 24.94
CA ILE A 234 -0.66 -10.20 24.01
C ILE A 234 -1.52 -11.43 24.34
N VAL A 235 -2.83 -11.26 24.21
CA VAL A 235 -3.78 -12.37 24.32
C VAL A 235 -4.11 -12.82 22.90
N THR A 236 -3.89 -14.10 22.63
CA THR A 236 -4.12 -14.68 21.31
C THR A 236 -5.26 -15.71 21.37
N SER A 237 -5.72 -16.15 20.20
CA SER A 237 -6.73 -17.21 20.08
C SER A 237 -6.33 -18.54 20.74
N THR A 238 -5.05 -18.73 21.10
CA THR A 238 -4.51 -19.93 21.74
C THR A 238 -3.98 -19.68 23.15
N GLY A 239 -4.23 -18.52 23.71
CA GLY A 239 -3.85 -18.15 25.07
C GLY A 239 -2.91 -16.93 25.16
N ARG A 240 -2.49 -16.67 26.37
CA ARG A 240 -1.62 -15.54 26.74
C ARG A 240 -0.18 -15.78 26.29
N MET A 241 0.42 -14.79 25.63
CA MET A 241 1.80 -14.80 25.16
C MET A 241 2.57 -13.61 25.76
N PRO A 242 3.53 -13.82 26.67
CA PRO A 242 4.37 -12.76 27.21
C PRO A 242 5.18 -12.06 26.12
N VAL A 243 5.38 -10.76 26.26
CA VAL A 243 6.15 -9.95 25.29
C VAL A 243 7.09 -8.98 26.00
N GLU A 244 8.27 -8.75 25.40
CA GLU A 244 9.22 -7.72 25.85
C GLU A 244 9.09 -6.44 25.00
N THR A 245 9.03 -6.62 23.68
CA THR A 245 8.82 -5.54 22.72
C THR A 245 7.82 -5.99 21.67
N VAL A 246 6.88 -5.11 21.30
CA VAL A 246 5.85 -5.39 20.28
C VAL A 246 5.92 -4.38 19.15
N VAL A 247 5.79 -4.87 17.90
CA VAL A 247 5.59 -4.03 16.72
C VAL A 247 4.27 -4.39 16.06
N VAL A 248 3.35 -3.43 15.94
CA VAL A 248 2.03 -3.64 15.34
C VAL A 248 2.07 -3.33 13.85
N CYS A 249 1.94 -4.37 13.01
CA CYS A 249 1.95 -4.33 11.54
C CYS A 249 0.72 -5.02 10.94
N ALA A 250 -0.43 -4.99 11.62
CA ALA A 250 -1.62 -5.80 11.31
C ALA A 250 -2.55 -5.17 10.23
N GLY A 251 -2.02 -4.27 9.39
CA GLY A 251 -2.79 -3.63 8.33
C GLY A 251 -4.02 -2.91 8.88
N VAL A 252 -5.20 -3.15 8.32
CA VAL A 252 -6.45 -2.50 8.73
C VAL A 252 -6.88 -2.87 10.16
N HIS A 253 -6.47 -4.03 10.67
CA HIS A 253 -6.73 -4.46 12.05
C HIS A 253 -5.84 -3.79 13.09
N SER A 254 -4.84 -3.01 12.67
CA SER A 254 -3.96 -2.30 13.60
C SER A 254 -4.69 -1.25 14.44
N GLY A 255 -5.78 -0.67 13.93
CA GLY A 255 -6.61 0.25 14.71
C GLY A 255 -7.27 -0.42 15.92
N GLU A 256 -7.74 -1.66 15.78
CA GLU A 256 -8.29 -2.46 16.87
C GLU A 256 -7.21 -2.77 17.92
N ILE A 257 -6.01 -3.13 17.47
CA ILE A 257 -4.88 -3.41 18.37
C ILE A 257 -4.40 -2.13 19.07
N ALA A 258 -4.29 -1.01 18.37
CA ALA A 258 -3.96 0.28 18.99
C ALA A 258 -4.98 0.67 20.07
N LYS A 259 -6.28 0.41 19.83
CA LYS A 259 -7.34 0.63 20.83
C LYS A 259 -7.17 -0.29 22.05
N MET A 260 -6.76 -1.55 21.88
CA MET A 260 -6.43 -2.46 23.00
C MET A 260 -5.27 -1.93 23.85
N LEU A 261 -4.33 -1.19 23.21
CA LEU A 261 -3.22 -0.50 23.87
C LEU A 261 -3.60 0.90 24.39
N GLY A 262 -4.89 1.26 24.33
CA GLY A 262 -5.40 2.53 24.82
C GLY A 262 -5.09 3.75 23.92
N GLU A 263 -4.66 3.51 22.66
CA GLU A 263 -4.37 4.56 21.69
C GLU A 263 -5.38 4.53 20.53
N HIS A 264 -5.56 5.67 19.87
CA HIS A 264 -6.53 5.80 18.78
C HIS A 264 -5.83 6.13 17.47
N ALA A 265 -6.15 5.35 16.42
CA ALA A 265 -5.77 5.65 15.05
C ALA A 265 -7.02 5.61 14.18
N PRO A 266 -7.37 6.69 13.47
CA PRO A 266 -8.56 6.75 12.61
C PRO A 266 -8.31 6.03 11.28
N ILE A 267 -8.18 4.71 11.34
CA ILE A 267 -7.96 3.86 10.18
C ILE A 267 -9.29 3.41 9.59
N GLU A 268 -9.42 3.48 8.26
CA GLU A 268 -10.60 3.00 7.55
C GLU A 268 -10.21 1.94 6.52
N ALA A 269 -11.13 1.00 6.30
CA ALA A 269 -10.99 -0.05 5.30
C ALA A 269 -11.39 0.45 3.92
N GLU A 270 -10.45 0.98 3.15
CA GLU A 270 -10.66 1.28 1.74
C GLU A 270 -10.52 0.00 0.93
N ARG A 271 -11.63 -0.53 0.44
CA ARG A 271 -11.63 -1.76 -0.34
C ARG A 271 -11.20 -1.47 -1.77
N GLY A 272 -10.20 -2.19 -2.22
CA GLY A 272 -9.76 -2.20 -3.61
C GLY A 272 -9.98 -3.56 -4.25
N TYR A 273 -10.12 -3.56 -5.55
CA TYR A 273 -10.37 -4.76 -6.34
C TYR A 273 -9.28 -4.95 -7.37
N HIS A 274 -9.06 -6.20 -7.77
CA HIS A 274 -8.31 -6.50 -8.97
C HIS A 274 -8.93 -7.68 -9.75
N VAL A 275 -8.64 -7.69 -11.04
CA VAL A 275 -8.81 -8.83 -11.93
C VAL A 275 -7.45 -9.23 -12.47
N THR A 276 -7.08 -10.49 -12.37
CA THR A 276 -5.86 -11.03 -12.97
C THR A 276 -6.23 -11.97 -14.09
N TYR A 277 -5.73 -11.69 -15.30
CA TYR A 277 -5.91 -12.50 -16.51
C TYR A 277 -4.68 -13.38 -16.68
N SER A 278 -4.87 -14.71 -16.75
CA SER A 278 -3.77 -15.68 -16.69
C SER A 278 -3.01 -15.83 -18.02
N ASP A 279 -3.66 -15.69 -19.14
CA ASP A 279 -3.01 -15.79 -20.46
C ASP A 279 -3.59 -14.77 -21.45
N PRO A 280 -3.39 -13.47 -21.21
CA PRO A 280 -3.84 -12.47 -22.17
C PRO A 280 -2.88 -12.38 -23.35
N THR A 281 -3.40 -12.02 -24.52
CA THR A 281 -2.55 -11.67 -25.67
C THR A 281 -1.81 -10.33 -25.47
N LEU A 282 -2.06 -9.65 -24.37
CA LEU A 282 -1.42 -8.41 -23.97
C LEU A 282 0.02 -8.63 -23.51
N LYS A 283 0.97 -7.97 -24.16
CA LYS A 283 2.38 -7.92 -23.77
C LYS A 283 2.75 -6.52 -23.31
N LEU A 284 2.71 -6.29 -22.00
CA LEU A 284 3.08 -5.00 -21.43
C LEU A 284 4.59 -4.95 -21.14
N PRO A 285 5.31 -3.94 -21.66
CA PRO A 285 6.72 -3.75 -21.34
C PRO A 285 6.90 -3.18 -19.92
N MET A 286 5.89 -2.50 -19.39
CA MET A 286 5.89 -1.84 -18.09
C MET A 286 4.47 -1.68 -17.56
N PRO A 287 4.28 -1.37 -16.26
CA PRO A 287 2.98 -1.00 -15.73
C PRO A 287 2.40 0.26 -16.39
N VAL A 288 1.08 0.28 -16.58
CA VAL A 288 0.32 1.42 -17.10
C VAL A 288 -0.68 1.88 -16.06
N HIS A 289 -0.66 3.16 -15.71
CA HIS A 289 -1.70 3.81 -14.92
C HIS A 289 -2.58 4.66 -15.82
N VAL A 290 -3.84 4.31 -15.96
CA VAL A 290 -4.83 5.13 -16.66
C VAL A 290 -5.43 6.13 -15.67
N SER A 291 -5.06 7.41 -15.83
CA SER A 291 -5.40 8.45 -14.87
C SER A 291 -6.89 8.73 -14.78
N ASP A 292 -7.60 8.69 -15.92
CA ASP A 292 -9.04 8.95 -15.99
C ASP A 292 -9.85 7.89 -15.22
N ALA A 293 -9.52 6.62 -15.41
CA ALA A 293 -10.17 5.50 -14.73
C ALA A 293 -9.63 5.21 -13.33
N LYS A 294 -8.49 5.79 -12.92
CA LYS A 294 -7.76 5.48 -11.68
C LYS A 294 -7.41 3.99 -11.56
N VAL A 295 -6.98 3.38 -12.67
CA VAL A 295 -6.69 1.95 -12.79
C VAL A 295 -5.22 1.73 -13.12
N PHE A 296 -4.59 0.77 -12.45
CA PHE A 296 -3.28 0.23 -12.83
C PHE A 296 -3.43 -1.07 -13.59
N VAL A 297 -2.66 -1.22 -14.66
CA VAL A 297 -2.50 -2.47 -15.40
C VAL A 297 -1.05 -2.87 -15.31
N THR A 298 -0.76 -4.00 -14.68
CA THR A 298 0.61 -4.41 -14.37
C THR A 298 0.88 -5.79 -14.94
N PRO A 299 2.00 -5.98 -15.67
CA PRO A 299 2.47 -7.31 -16.06
C PRO A 299 2.91 -8.07 -14.81
N MET A 300 2.30 -9.23 -14.58
CA MET A 300 2.57 -10.09 -13.44
C MET A 300 3.16 -11.42 -13.90
N GLU A 301 3.76 -12.17 -12.98
CA GLU A 301 4.26 -13.52 -13.23
C GLU A 301 3.15 -14.47 -13.72
N MET A 302 1.93 -14.28 -13.18
CA MET A 302 0.74 -15.06 -13.51
C MET A 302 -0.09 -14.46 -14.67
N GLY A 303 0.42 -13.48 -15.41
CA GLY A 303 -0.29 -12.82 -16.52
C GLY A 303 -0.39 -11.30 -16.36
N VAL A 304 -1.58 -10.71 -16.48
CA VAL A 304 -1.78 -9.25 -16.34
C VAL A 304 -2.82 -8.96 -15.29
N ARG A 305 -2.48 -8.07 -14.36
CA ARG A 305 -3.37 -7.61 -13.29
C ARG A 305 -3.90 -6.21 -13.57
N VAL A 306 -5.23 -6.08 -13.52
CA VAL A 306 -5.94 -4.79 -13.55
C VAL A 306 -6.43 -4.49 -12.15
N ALA A 307 -5.95 -3.42 -11.54
CA ALA A 307 -6.25 -3.07 -10.15
C ALA A 307 -6.74 -1.63 -10.01
N GLY A 308 -7.75 -1.43 -9.17
CA GLY A 308 -8.32 -0.11 -8.95
C GLY A 308 -9.41 -0.13 -7.89
N GLN A 309 -10.36 0.81 -8.04
CA GLN A 309 -11.54 0.98 -7.22
C GLN A 309 -11.25 1.33 -5.75
N ALA A 310 -12.13 2.10 -5.17
CA ALA A 310 -12.20 2.41 -3.74
C ALA A 310 -13.65 2.25 -3.27
N GLU A 311 -13.90 1.29 -2.38
CA GLU A 311 -15.20 1.07 -1.78
C GLU A 311 -15.13 1.23 -0.27
N PHE A 312 -16.01 2.03 0.30
CA PHE A 312 -16.17 2.21 1.74
C PHE A 312 -17.41 1.46 2.21
N SER A 313 -17.21 0.31 2.86
CA SER A 313 -18.27 -0.58 3.37
C SER A 313 -17.87 -1.28 4.68
N GLY A 314 -16.75 -0.86 5.29
CA GLY A 314 -16.19 -1.41 6.52
C GLY A 314 -15.40 -2.71 6.30
N ILE A 315 -14.81 -3.21 7.40
CA ILE A 315 -13.90 -4.36 7.34
C ILE A 315 -14.63 -5.67 7.03
N TYR A 316 -15.84 -5.87 7.61
CA TYR A 316 -16.49 -7.18 7.69
C TYR A 316 -17.61 -7.40 6.66
N ALA A 317 -17.97 -6.42 5.83
CA ALA A 317 -18.96 -6.62 4.79
C ALA A 317 -18.48 -7.60 3.71
N GLU A 318 -19.40 -8.30 3.04
CA GLU A 318 -19.07 -9.18 1.92
C GLU A 318 -18.49 -8.39 0.74
N PRO A 319 -17.58 -8.99 -0.06
CA PRO A 319 -17.04 -8.38 -1.27
C PRO A 319 -18.15 -8.06 -2.29
N ASN A 320 -18.08 -6.91 -2.93
CA ASN A 320 -18.93 -6.54 -4.05
C ASN A 320 -18.19 -6.73 -5.38
N TYR A 321 -18.24 -7.92 -5.95
CA TYR A 321 -17.51 -8.23 -7.17
C TYR A 321 -18.02 -7.52 -8.45
N GLN A 322 -19.13 -6.79 -8.39
CA GLN A 322 -19.50 -5.86 -9.46
C GLN A 322 -18.41 -4.78 -9.67
N ARG A 323 -17.64 -4.46 -8.63
CA ARG A 323 -16.47 -3.57 -8.73
C ARG A 323 -15.32 -4.18 -9.53
N ALA A 324 -15.20 -5.51 -9.55
CA ALA A 324 -14.28 -6.20 -10.43
C ALA A 324 -14.75 -6.16 -11.90
N GLU A 325 -16.05 -6.26 -12.17
CA GLU A 325 -16.64 -6.12 -13.51
C GLU A 325 -16.40 -4.74 -14.13
N VAL A 326 -16.35 -3.68 -13.28
CA VAL A 326 -15.93 -2.35 -13.73
C VAL A 326 -14.50 -2.37 -14.26
N LEU A 327 -13.58 -3.08 -13.57
CA LEU A 327 -12.20 -3.22 -14.04
C LEU A 327 -12.09 -4.02 -15.34
N GLU A 328 -12.93 -5.04 -15.54
CA GLU A 328 -13.01 -5.79 -16.80
C GLU A 328 -13.50 -4.89 -17.95
N THR A 329 -14.45 -4.01 -17.67
CA THR A 329 -14.93 -3.01 -18.63
C THR A 329 -13.82 -2.01 -18.99
N HIS A 330 -13.08 -1.51 -18.01
CA HIS A 330 -11.93 -0.65 -18.26
C HIS A 330 -10.84 -1.39 -19.06
N MET A 331 -10.54 -2.65 -18.74
CA MET A 331 -9.56 -3.45 -19.50
C MET A 331 -9.89 -3.52 -20.98
N LYS A 332 -11.15 -3.78 -21.31
CA LYS A 332 -11.62 -3.84 -22.72
C LYS A 332 -11.51 -2.47 -23.43
N ARG A 333 -11.72 -1.37 -22.73
CA ARG A 333 -11.54 -0.01 -23.28
C ARG A 333 -10.08 0.33 -23.48
N MET A 334 -9.25 0.03 -22.48
CA MET A 334 -7.81 0.32 -22.52
C MET A 334 -7.09 -0.49 -23.61
N PHE A 335 -7.49 -1.74 -23.80
CA PHE A 335 -6.84 -2.69 -24.70
C PHE A 335 -7.85 -3.42 -25.59
N PRO A 336 -8.48 -2.72 -26.56
CA PRO A 336 -9.63 -3.23 -27.31
C PRO A 336 -9.30 -4.44 -28.20
N THR A 337 -8.04 -4.61 -28.59
CA THR A 337 -7.57 -5.72 -29.43
C THR A 337 -7.13 -6.96 -28.62
N VAL A 338 -7.07 -6.84 -27.30
CA VAL A 338 -6.57 -7.91 -26.44
C VAL A 338 -7.64 -8.94 -26.16
N ARG A 339 -7.28 -10.20 -26.35
CA ARG A 339 -8.11 -11.34 -25.94
C ARG A 339 -7.70 -11.81 -24.56
N THR A 340 -8.69 -12.10 -23.73
CA THR A 340 -8.52 -12.64 -22.38
C THR A 340 -9.30 -13.96 -22.31
N VAL A 341 -8.69 -15.01 -21.77
CA VAL A 341 -9.33 -16.33 -21.65
C VAL A 341 -9.85 -16.50 -20.23
N ASP A 342 -8.96 -16.64 -19.26
CA ASP A 342 -9.33 -16.87 -17.86
C ASP A 342 -8.99 -15.67 -16.99
N SER A 343 -9.83 -15.44 -15.98
CA SER A 343 -9.57 -14.38 -15.00
C SER A 343 -9.93 -14.80 -13.58
N THR A 344 -9.21 -14.24 -12.63
CA THR A 344 -9.52 -14.33 -11.19
C THR A 344 -9.82 -12.96 -10.65
N ARG A 345 -10.79 -12.87 -9.74
CA ARG A 345 -11.20 -11.64 -9.07
C ARG A 345 -10.80 -11.68 -7.59
N TRP A 346 -10.38 -10.55 -7.06
CA TRP A 346 -10.02 -10.44 -5.66
C TRP A 346 -10.36 -9.07 -5.09
N MET A 347 -10.57 -9.03 -3.77
CA MET A 347 -10.81 -7.81 -3.01
C MET A 347 -9.88 -7.74 -1.79
N GLY A 348 -9.28 -6.56 -1.56
CA GLY A 348 -8.48 -6.27 -0.37
C GLY A 348 -8.95 -5.02 0.36
N ARG A 349 -8.59 -4.95 1.64
CA ARG A 349 -8.93 -3.87 2.55
C ARG A 349 -7.70 -3.03 2.83
N ARG A 350 -7.48 -1.95 2.06
CA ARG A 350 -6.36 -1.03 2.26
C ARG A 350 -6.52 -0.32 3.59
N PRO A 351 -5.47 -0.27 4.43
CA PRO A 351 -5.52 0.43 5.71
C PRO A 351 -5.33 1.94 5.50
N SER A 352 -6.40 2.68 5.20
CA SER A 352 -6.32 4.08 4.80
C SER A 352 -6.45 5.03 5.99
N MET A 353 -5.50 5.98 6.07
CA MET A 353 -5.50 7.06 7.05
C MET A 353 -6.07 8.34 6.42
N PRO A 354 -6.78 9.20 7.17
CA PRO A 354 -7.47 10.36 6.59
C PRO A 354 -6.53 11.43 6.06
N ASP A 355 -5.28 11.47 6.50
CA ASP A 355 -4.21 12.35 6.02
C ASP A 355 -3.28 11.68 4.99
N SER A 356 -3.56 10.42 4.63
CA SER A 356 -2.77 9.58 3.73
C SER A 356 -1.37 9.19 4.24
N LEU A 357 -1.02 9.53 5.48
CA LEU A 357 0.27 9.16 6.08
C LEU A 357 0.13 7.90 6.94
N PRO A 358 1.05 6.93 6.82
CA PRO A 358 1.07 5.79 7.74
C PRO A 358 1.38 6.21 9.18
N VAL A 359 1.12 5.33 10.12
CA VAL A 359 1.60 5.44 11.50
C VAL A 359 2.90 4.64 11.61
N ILE A 360 4.00 5.33 11.89
CA ILE A 360 5.33 4.74 12.07
C ILE A 360 5.99 5.40 13.27
N GLY A 361 6.28 4.64 14.32
CA GLY A 361 6.92 5.19 15.51
C GLY A 361 6.59 4.44 16.79
N PRO A 362 7.11 4.91 17.93
CA PRO A 362 6.79 4.35 19.23
C PRO A 362 5.36 4.70 19.64
N SER A 363 4.76 3.85 20.47
CA SER A 363 3.58 4.18 21.26
C SER A 363 3.88 5.34 22.20
N VAL A 364 2.92 6.23 22.42
CA VAL A 364 3.05 7.30 23.41
C VAL A 364 2.69 6.82 24.81
N LYS A 365 2.00 5.69 24.93
CA LYS A 365 1.59 5.10 26.22
C LYS A 365 2.52 3.99 26.71
N HIS A 366 3.08 3.20 25.77
CA HIS A 366 3.85 2.01 26.12
C HIS A 366 5.23 2.03 25.50
N ARG A 367 6.28 2.21 26.33
CA ARG A 367 7.68 2.31 25.87
C ARG A 367 8.17 1.07 25.08
N ASN A 368 7.52 -0.06 25.23
CA ASN A 368 7.85 -1.31 24.57
C ASN A 368 6.92 -1.67 23.41
N ALA A 369 6.10 -0.72 22.94
CA ALA A 369 5.24 -0.91 21.78
C ALA A 369 5.60 0.07 20.64
N PHE A 370 5.56 -0.40 19.41
CA PHE A 370 5.83 0.36 18.20
C PHE A 370 4.74 0.08 17.15
N TYR A 371 4.57 1.01 16.23
CA TYR A 371 3.56 0.96 15.18
C TYR A 371 4.19 1.06 13.80
N ALA A 372 3.65 0.29 12.85
CA ALA A 372 3.99 0.33 11.43
C ALA A 372 2.78 -0.10 10.60
N PHE A 373 1.80 0.79 10.43
CA PHE A 373 0.54 0.49 9.74
C PHE A 373 -0.09 1.72 9.07
N GLY A 374 -1.21 1.53 8.38
CA GLY A 374 -1.95 2.66 7.81
C GLY A 374 -1.40 3.15 6.46
N HIS A 375 -0.67 2.32 5.73
CA HIS A 375 0.01 2.68 4.48
C HIS A 375 -0.93 2.86 3.27
N GLY A 376 -2.25 2.66 3.43
CA GLY A 376 -3.20 2.78 2.35
C GLY A 376 -2.83 1.92 1.14
N HIS A 377 -2.75 2.54 -0.04
CA HIS A 377 -2.33 1.88 -1.28
C HIS A 377 -0.80 1.73 -1.42
N LEU A 378 0.00 2.39 -0.56
CA LEU A 378 1.46 2.38 -0.62
C LEU A 378 2.12 1.26 0.18
N GLY A 379 1.35 0.32 0.74
CA GLY A 379 1.87 -0.70 1.65
C GLY A 379 3.01 -1.54 1.07
N LEU A 380 2.98 -1.89 -0.22
CA LEU A 380 4.09 -2.56 -0.88
C LEU A 380 5.26 -1.59 -1.07
N CYS A 381 5.02 -0.43 -1.64
CA CYS A 381 6.06 0.57 -1.92
C CYS A 381 6.81 0.98 -0.65
N ALA A 382 6.10 1.24 0.45
CA ALA A 382 6.68 1.67 1.71
C ALA A 382 7.10 0.51 2.66
N GLY A 383 6.82 -0.75 2.31
CA GLY A 383 6.98 -1.89 3.22
C GLY A 383 8.41 -2.09 3.70
N ALA A 384 9.36 -2.21 2.78
CA ALA A 384 10.77 -2.38 3.11
C ALA A 384 11.38 -1.13 3.79
N PRO A 385 11.16 0.11 3.28
CA PRO A 385 11.59 1.32 3.98
C PRO A 385 11.05 1.42 5.40
N THR A 386 9.76 1.17 5.62
CA THR A 386 9.16 1.16 6.96
C THR A 386 9.81 0.13 7.88
N GLY A 387 10.03 -1.09 7.36
CA GLY A 387 10.69 -2.16 8.13
C GLY A 387 12.07 -1.75 8.63
N ARG A 388 12.86 -1.09 7.80
CA ARG A 388 14.17 -0.56 8.17
C ARG A 388 14.08 0.54 9.24
N LEU A 389 13.16 1.49 9.07
CA LEU A 389 12.94 2.56 10.04
C LEU A 389 12.54 2.02 11.42
N VAL A 390 11.65 1.02 11.46
CA VAL A 390 11.24 0.39 12.71
C VAL A 390 12.39 -0.37 13.36
N ALA A 391 13.23 -1.05 12.57
CA ALA A 391 14.43 -1.70 13.11
C ALA A 391 15.40 -0.69 13.71
N ASP A 392 15.60 0.48 13.09
CA ASP A 392 16.39 1.57 13.66
C ASP A 392 15.83 2.07 15.00
N LEU A 393 14.51 2.32 15.06
CA LEU A 393 13.84 2.76 16.30
C LEU A 393 13.98 1.75 17.45
N VAL A 394 13.69 0.48 17.17
CA VAL A 394 13.78 -0.59 18.18
C VAL A 394 15.23 -0.82 18.61
N GLY A 395 16.16 -0.64 17.69
CA GLY A 395 17.61 -0.70 17.94
C GLY A 395 18.17 0.54 18.66
N GLY A 396 17.36 1.60 18.88
CA GLY A 396 17.80 2.85 19.48
C GLY A 396 18.66 3.71 18.54
N ARG A 397 18.67 3.42 17.26
CA ARG A 397 19.35 4.24 16.25
C ARG A 397 18.45 5.41 15.79
N ARG A 398 19.08 6.50 15.40
CA ARG A 398 18.35 7.65 14.84
C ARG A 398 17.88 7.31 13.42
N PRO A 399 16.58 7.37 13.13
CA PRO A 399 16.07 7.20 11.77
C PRO A 399 16.62 8.25 10.81
N PRO A 400 16.84 7.92 9.53
CA PRO A 400 17.40 8.84 8.53
C PRO A 400 16.40 9.89 8.03
N ILE A 401 15.14 9.81 8.44
CA ILE A 401 14.07 10.75 8.09
C ILE A 401 13.37 11.27 9.34
N ASP A 402 12.69 12.41 9.21
CA ASP A 402 11.82 12.93 10.27
C ASP A 402 10.57 12.06 10.40
N LEU A 403 10.33 11.51 11.58
CA LEU A 403 9.16 10.68 11.89
C LEU A 403 8.01 11.46 12.56
N ALA A 404 8.16 12.75 12.83
CA ALA A 404 7.09 13.56 13.42
C ALA A 404 5.77 13.49 12.63
N PRO A 405 5.76 13.51 11.27
CA PRO A 405 4.53 13.37 10.49
C PRO A 405 3.84 12.01 10.61
N PHE A 406 4.54 10.99 11.09
CA PHE A 406 4.06 9.60 11.13
C PHE A 406 3.64 9.15 12.53
N ARG A 407 3.72 10.00 13.53
CA ARG A 407 3.37 9.67 14.93
C ARG A 407 1.88 9.32 15.06
N ILE A 408 1.54 8.44 16.02
CA ILE A 408 0.15 8.03 16.26
C ILE A 408 -0.66 9.17 16.91
N ASP A 409 -0.04 10.04 17.69
CA ASP A 409 -0.67 11.13 18.43
C ASP A 409 -0.89 12.42 17.60
N ARG A 410 -0.77 12.35 16.28
CA ARG A 410 -1.06 13.48 15.38
C ARG A 410 -2.55 13.68 15.08
N PHE A 411 -3.43 12.82 15.61
CA PHE A 411 -4.88 12.84 15.38
C PHE A 411 -5.71 13.40 16.55
#